data_f040ae9d3524b472fd8f5f52ea219c9f
#
_entry.id   f040ae9d3524b472fd8f5f52ea219c9f
#
_cell.length_a   1.000
_cell.length_b   1.000
_cell.length_c   1.000
_cell.angle_alpha   90.00
_cell.angle_beta   90.00
_cell.angle_gamma   90.00
#
_symmetry.space_group_name_H-M   'P 1'
#
loop_
_entity.id
_entity.type
_entity.pdbx_description
1 polymer ?
#
loop_
_entity_poly.entity_id
_entity_poly.type
_entity_poly.pdbx_seq_one_letter_code
_entity_poly.pdbx_strand_id
1 'polypeptide(L)'
;MVEALNRLQHGWHHDPFEWLGIHPARPGYVIRAFMPSAESVDVVGIGPMKRLEGSDTFELSILQADKDKLPQHYSLSWIEKGTNDRHTVVSPYSFEPQLSNYDLDLFAIGAHLHIYRILGARLCVVDGIEGCLFAVWAPNVKRVSVVGDFNGWHGLRHPMRSRGASGVWELFIPGMHAHDAYKYEIRTSTDEILHKSDPYARVMGMRPETTSLIPAKDAYHWKDEQWIQHRTNWQWLHEPMSIYEVHAGSWRRHDDGGFLSYSELAEQLVPYVRDLGYTHIELLP
;
A
#
# COMPACT_ATOMS: atom_id res chain seq x y z
N MET A 1 -14.57 -23.10 12.73
CA MET A 1 -13.88 -22.35 13.83
C MET A 1 -12.42 -22.78 13.96
N VAL A 2 -12.11 -23.99 14.34
CA VAL A 2 -10.72 -24.48 14.56
C VAL A 2 -9.83 -24.32 13.31
N GLU A 3 -10.37 -24.61 12.13
CA GLU A 3 -9.61 -24.52 10.87
C GLU A 3 -9.24 -23.08 10.47
N ALA A 4 -10.16 -22.12 10.58
CA ALA A 4 -9.90 -20.71 10.30
C ALA A 4 -8.86 -20.12 11.27
N LEU A 5 -8.99 -20.49 12.56
CA LEU A 5 -8.03 -20.12 13.60
C LEU A 5 -6.62 -20.64 13.28
N ASN A 6 -6.52 -21.93 12.92
CA ASN A 6 -5.25 -22.53 12.51
C ASN A 6 -4.65 -21.84 11.30
N ARG A 7 -5.48 -21.53 10.29
CA ARG A 7 -5.01 -20.83 9.08
C ARG A 7 -4.48 -19.44 9.40
N LEU A 8 -5.12 -18.68 10.28
CA LEU A 8 -4.63 -17.36 10.71
C LEU A 8 -3.33 -17.46 11.49
N GLN A 9 -3.24 -18.34 12.49
CA GLN A 9 -2.04 -18.52 13.31
C GLN A 9 -0.82 -18.94 12.49
N HIS A 10 -1.01 -19.82 11.51
CA HIS A 10 0.06 -20.28 10.64
C HIS A 10 0.26 -19.37 9.41
N GLY A 11 -0.54 -18.32 9.26
CA GLY A 11 -0.47 -17.40 8.14
C GLY A 11 -0.83 -18.04 6.80
N TRP A 12 -1.84 -18.91 6.75
CA TRP A 12 -2.32 -19.57 5.54
C TRP A 12 -3.69 -19.07 5.07
N HIS A 13 -4.25 -18.09 5.77
CA HIS A 13 -5.57 -17.57 5.42
C HIS A 13 -5.46 -16.65 4.20
N HIS A 14 -6.17 -16.97 3.11
CA HIS A 14 -6.18 -16.20 1.87
C HIS A 14 -7.13 -14.99 1.92
N ASP A 15 -8.17 -15.04 2.77
CA ASP A 15 -9.05 -13.91 3.04
C ASP A 15 -9.35 -13.79 4.54
N PRO A 16 -8.55 -13.00 5.29
CA PRO A 16 -8.76 -12.84 6.72
C PRO A 16 -10.10 -12.18 7.07
N PHE A 17 -10.75 -11.47 6.14
CA PHE A 17 -12.04 -10.84 6.37
C PHE A 17 -13.20 -11.82 6.49
N GLU A 18 -13.03 -13.06 6.02
CA GLU A 18 -14.02 -14.14 6.30
C GLU A 18 -14.14 -14.47 7.79
N TRP A 19 -13.12 -14.13 8.60
CA TRP A 19 -13.04 -14.47 10.00
C TRP A 19 -12.88 -13.26 10.91
N LEU A 20 -12.01 -12.32 10.57
CA LEU A 20 -11.76 -11.09 11.32
C LEU A 20 -12.84 -10.04 11.02
N GLY A 21 -13.03 -9.11 11.94
CA GLY A 21 -14.08 -8.11 11.83
C GLY A 21 -15.34 -8.49 12.60
N ILE A 22 -16.48 -7.95 12.20
CA ILE A 22 -17.80 -8.22 12.81
C ILE A 22 -18.56 -9.23 11.96
N HIS A 23 -18.98 -10.33 12.56
CA HIS A 23 -19.76 -11.38 11.90
C HIS A 23 -21.04 -11.70 12.65
N PRO A 24 -22.11 -12.08 11.95
CA PRO A 24 -23.33 -12.58 12.58
C PRO A 24 -23.02 -13.82 13.42
N ALA A 25 -23.56 -13.86 14.65
CA ALA A 25 -23.51 -14.99 15.55
C ALA A 25 -24.82 -15.06 16.37
N ARG A 26 -25.16 -16.22 16.87
CA ARG A 26 -26.37 -16.32 17.74
C ARG A 26 -25.94 -16.20 19.20
N PRO A 27 -26.57 -15.30 19.97
CA PRO A 27 -27.77 -14.50 19.71
C PRO A 27 -27.56 -13.11 19.09
N GLY A 28 -26.42 -12.74 18.57
CA GLY A 28 -26.13 -11.39 18.04
C GLY A 28 -24.99 -11.41 17.03
N TYR A 29 -23.86 -10.82 17.40
CA TYR A 29 -22.66 -10.71 16.57
C TYR A 29 -21.42 -11.10 17.36
N VAL A 30 -20.37 -11.38 16.64
CA VAL A 30 -19.04 -11.60 17.20
C VAL A 30 -18.04 -10.70 16.49
N ILE A 31 -17.21 -10.02 17.28
CA ILE A 31 -16.06 -9.26 16.79
C ILE A 31 -14.83 -10.11 17.03
N ARG A 32 -13.99 -10.28 15.98
CA ARG A 32 -12.73 -11.00 16.09
C ARG A 32 -11.57 -10.15 15.63
N ALA A 33 -10.48 -10.20 16.37
CA ALA A 33 -9.22 -9.57 16.05
C ALA A 33 -8.08 -10.59 16.22
N PHE A 34 -7.16 -10.60 15.27
CA PHE A 34 -5.93 -11.38 15.37
C PHE A 34 -4.79 -10.41 15.68
N MET A 35 -4.27 -10.49 16.89
CA MET A 35 -3.34 -9.51 17.46
C MET A 35 -2.12 -10.22 18.06
N PRO A 36 -1.19 -10.70 17.23
CA PRO A 36 0.07 -11.27 17.71
C PRO A 36 0.79 -10.25 18.60
N SER A 37 1.32 -10.73 19.71
CA SER A 37 2.05 -9.92 20.73
C SER A 37 1.18 -8.98 21.55
N ALA A 38 -0.14 -8.90 21.40
CA ALA A 38 -0.99 -8.16 22.33
C ALA A 38 -1.17 -8.96 23.64
N GLU A 39 -1.12 -8.31 24.77
CA GLU A 39 -1.47 -8.89 26.07
C GLU A 39 -3.00 -8.91 26.27
N SER A 40 -3.63 -7.79 26.01
CA SER A 40 -5.09 -7.59 26.06
C SER A 40 -5.54 -6.74 24.88
N VAL A 41 -6.82 -6.93 24.49
CA VAL A 41 -7.45 -6.16 23.39
C VAL A 41 -8.85 -5.77 23.85
N ASP A 42 -9.23 -4.53 23.59
CA ASP A 42 -10.55 -3.97 23.85
C ASP A 42 -11.18 -3.45 22.55
N VAL A 43 -12.49 -3.60 22.41
CA VAL A 43 -13.28 -2.82 21.44
C VAL A 43 -13.66 -1.51 22.10
N VAL A 44 -13.18 -0.40 21.53
CA VAL A 44 -13.40 0.94 22.11
C VAL A 44 -14.89 1.25 22.20
N GLY A 45 -15.33 1.65 23.39
CA GLY A 45 -16.73 1.95 23.67
C GLY A 45 -17.65 0.77 23.97
N ILE A 46 -17.16 -0.49 23.87
CA ILE A 46 -17.91 -1.70 24.19
C ILE A 46 -17.28 -2.47 25.35
N GLY A 47 -15.99 -2.83 25.26
CA GLY A 47 -15.32 -3.55 26.34
C GLY A 47 -14.25 -4.54 25.89
N PRO A 48 -13.72 -5.32 26.85
CA PRO A 48 -12.60 -6.22 26.64
C PRO A 48 -12.98 -7.43 25.80
N MET A 49 -12.04 -7.83 24.94
CA MET A 49 -12.11 -9.05 24.15
C MET A 49 -11.47 -10.21 24.91
N LYS A 50 -12.02 -11.40 24.77
CA LYS A 50 -11.47 -12.62 25.35
C LYS A 50 -10.49 -13.26 24.38
N ARG A 51 -9.26 -13.55 24.83
CA ARG A 51 -8.30 -14.33 24.05
C ARG A 51 -8.80 -15.77 23.91
N LEU A 52 -8.80 -16.29 22.70
CA LEU A 52 -9.08 -17.72 22.47
C LEU A 52 -7.87 -18.55 22.89
N GLU A 53 -8.13 -19.64 23.59
CA GLU A 53 -7.10 -20.50 24.16
C GLU A 53 -6.14 -21.02 23.09
N GLY A 54 -4.83 -20.94 23.38
CA GLY A 54 -3.77 -21.37 22.47
C GLY A 54 -3.60 -20.51 21.22
N SER A 55 -4.15 -19.27 21.18
CA SER A 55 -4.07 -18.42 20.00
C SER A 55 -3.84 -16.94 20.31
N ASP A 56 -3.46 -16.18 19.29
CA ASP A 56 -3.41 -14.71 19.33
C ASP A 56 -4.68 -14.05 18.77
N THR A 57 -5.77 -14.83 18.69
CA THR A 57 -7.09 -14.33 18.34
C THR A 57 -7.84 -13.90 19.59
N PHE A 58 -8.47 -12.75 19.50
CA PHE A 58 -9.36 -12.20 20.51
C PHE A 58 -10.78 -12.14 19.97
N GLU A 59 -11.76 -12.44 20.81
CA GLU A 59 -13.17 -12.49 20.44
C GLU A 59 -14.03 -11.75 21.46
N LEU A 60 -15.03 -11.03 20.98
CA LEU A 60 -16.07 -10.40 21.81
C LEU A 60 -17.43 -10.67 21.20
N SER A 61 -18.30 -11.36 21.95
CA SER A 61 -19.72 -11.53 21.58
C SER A 61 -20.52 -10.30 22.02
N ILE A 62 -21.29 -9.73 21.11
CA ILE A 62 -22.12 -8.54 21.34
C ILE A 62 -23.56 -8.78 20.89
N LEU A 63 -24.51 -8.10 21.53
CA LEU A 63 -25.90 -8.07 21.11
C LEU A 63 -26.11 -7.00 20.00
N GLN A 64 -27.30 -7.04 19.36
CA GLN A 64 -27.66 -6.03 18.35
C GLN A 64 -27.57 -4.61 18.89
N ALA A 65 -28.06 -4.37 20.11
CA ALA A 65 -28.02 -3.06 20.76
C ALA A 65 -26.61 -2.50 20.98
N ASP A 66 -25.62 -3.36 21.14
CA ASP A 66 -24.22 -2.93 21.28
C ASP A 66 -23.58 -2.70 19.90
N LYS A 67 -23.95 -3.52 18.89
CA LYS A 67 -23.56 -3.28 17.51
C LYS A 67 -24.07 -1.93 17.02
N ASP A 68 -25.29 -1.53 17.37
CA ASP A 68 -25.89 -0.26 16.98
C ASP A 68 -25.19 0.97 17.61
N LYS A 69 -24.44 0.76 18.70
CA LYS A 69 -23.60 1.80 19.32
C LYS A 69 -22.22 1.94 18.66
N LEU A 70 -21.76 0.92 17.95
CA LEU A 70 -20.47 0.97 17.28
C LEU A 70 -20.54 1.82 16.02
N PRO A 71 -19.51 2.63 15.75
CA PRO A 71 -19.35 3.22 14.44
C PRO A 71 -19.12 2.10 13.40
N GLN A 72 -19.43 2.38 12.13
CA GLN A 72 -19.21 1.45 11.02
C GLN A 72 -17.77 0.91 11.05
N HIS A 73 -16.80 1.79 11.28
CA HIS A 73 -15.40 1.46 11.44
C HIS A 73 -15.00 1.66 12.89
N TYR A 74 -15.07 0.59 13.65
CA TYR A 74 -14.77 0.59 15.09
C TYR A 74 -13.26 0.53 15.34
N SER A 75 -12.86 1.06 16.50
CA SER A 75 -11.47 1.02 16.94
C SER A 75 -11.21 -0.13 17.91
N LEU A 76 -10.00 -0.67 17.79
CA LEU A 76 -9.43 -1.59 18.76
C LEU A 76 -8.36 -0.86 19.56
N SER A 77 -8.34 -1.11 20.88
CA SER A 77 -7.26 -0.68 21.76
C SER A 77 -6.59 -1.91 22.34
N TRP A 78 -5.26 -1.96 22.38
CA TRP A 78 -4.54 -3.09 22.94
C TRP A 78 -3.34 -2.65 23.75
N ILE A 79 -2.88 -3.54 24.64
CA ILE A 79 -1.63 -3.40 25.38
C ILE A 79 -0.62 -4.34 24.73
N GLU A 80 0.53 -3.81 24.35
CA GLU A 80 1.62 -4.62 23.77
C GLU A 80 2.29 -5.43 24.86
N LYS A 81 2.50 -6.71 24.59
CA LYS A 81 3.10 -7.65 25.55
C LYS A 81 4.53 -7.27 25.86
N GLY A 82 4.83 -7.06 27.12
CA GLY A 82 6.18 -6.77 27.63
C GLY A 82 6.55 -5.29 27.70
N THR A 83 5.82 -4.37 27.08
CA THR A 83 6.09 -2.92 27.14
C THR A 83 5.06 -2.14 27.94
N ASN A 84 3.85 -2.68 28.13
CA ASN A 84 2.66 -1.99 28.65
C ASN A 84 2.21 -0.77 27.83
N ASP A 85 2.71 -0.59 26.63
CA ASP A 85 2.28 0.49 25.75
C ASP A 85 0.85 0.22 25.25
N ARG A 86 0.02 1.24 25.35
CA ARG A 86 -1.36 1.18 24.85
C ARG A 86 -1.44 1.82 23.48
N HIS A 87 -1.97 1.05 22.54
CA HIS A 87 -2.22 1.48 21.17
C HIS A 87 -3.72 1.52 20.88
N THR A 88 -4.13 2.39 19.98
CA THR A 88 -5.53 2.45 19.53
C THR A 88 -5.54 2.76 18.03
N VAL A 89 -6.22 1.92 17.25
CA VAL A 89 -6.37 2.10 15.80
C VAL A 89 -7.78 1.70 15.37
N VAL A 90 -8.25 2.26 14.25
CA VAL A 90 -9.44 1.76 13.56
C VAL A 90 -9.11 0.41 12.95
N SER A 91 -9.99 -0.58 13.12
CA SER A 91 -9.76 -1.93 12.60
C SER A 91 -9.72 -1.93 11.07
N PRO A 92 -8.62 -2.38 10.44
CA PRO A 92 -8.55 -2.53 8.98
C PRO A 92 -9.60 -3.52 8.44
N TYR A 93 -10.01 -4.47 9.27
CA TYR A 93 -10.96 -5.53 8.92
C TYR A 93 -12.43 -5.11 9.03
N SER A 94 -12.70 -3.81 9.25
CA SER A 94 -14.06 -3.25 9.20
C SER A 94 -14.42 -2.66 7.82
N PHE A 95 -13.46 -2.61 6.88
CA PHE A 95 -13.65 -1.99 5.57
C PHE A 95 -14.02 -3.02 4.50
N GLU A 96 -15.00 -2.64 3.66
CA GLU A 96 -15.36 -3.41 2.48
C GLU A 96 -14.23 -3.38 1.42
N PRO A 97 -14.26 -4.27 0.40
CA PRO A 97 -13.32 -4.20 -0.71
C PRO A 97 -13.34 -2.84 -1.39
N GLN A 98 -12.16 -2.29 -1.66
CA GLN A 98 -12.01 -0.96 -2.26
C GLN A 98 -11.78 -1.00 -3.78
N LEU A 99 -11.21 -2.09 -4.30
CA LEU A 99 -11.06 -2.27 -5.73
C LEU A 99 -12.37 -2.75 -6.36
N SER A 100 -12.78 -2.11 -7.45
CA SER A 100 -13.99 -2.52 -8.16
C SER A 100 -13.77 -3.84 -8.91
N ASN A 101 -14.82 -4.64 -9.03
CA ASN A 101 -14.76 -5.85 -9.85
C ASN A 101 -14.51 -5.51 -11.32
N TYR A 102 -15.00 -4.36 -11.81
CA TYR A 102 -14.76 -3.89 -13.17
C TYR A 102 -13.26 -3.67 -13.45
N ASP A 103 -12.52 -3.03 -12.53
CA ASP A 103 -11.07 -2.86 -12.67
C ASP A 103 -10.34 -4.20 -12.66
N LEU A 104 -10.76 -5.12 -11.79
CA LEU A 104 -10.17 -6.46 -11.72
C LEU A 104 -10.45 -7.29 -12.96
N ASP A 105 -11.64 -7.19 -13.55
CA ASP A 105 -12.00 -7.87 -14.80
C ASP A 105 -11.19 -7.32 -15.98
N LEU A 106 -11.06 -6.00 -16.09
CA LEU A 106 -10.21 -5.36 -17.10
C LEU A 106 -8.74 -5.76 -16.94
N PHE A 107 -8.27 -5.87 -15.71
CA PHE A 107 -6.90 -6.32 -15.42
C PHE A 107 -6.70 -7.77 -15.85
N ALA A 108 -7.62 -8.65 -15.52
CA ALA A 108 -7.54 -10.08 -15.83
C ALA A 108 -7.47 -10.36 -17.35
N ILE A 109 -8.15 -9.55 -18.17
CA ILE A 109 -8.12 -9.67 -19.64
C ILE A 109 -7.01 -8.83 -20.30
N GLY A 110 -6.14 -8.16 -19.50
CA GLY A 110 -5.04 -7.34 -20.01
C GLY A 110 -5.46 -6.01 -20.67
N ALA A 111 -6.68 -5.54 -20.43
CA ALA A 111 -7.24 -4.33 -21.03
C ALA A 111 -7.19 -3.09 -20.12
N HIS A 112 -6.68 -3.22 -18.89
CA HIS A 112 -6.63 -2.11 -17.94
C HIS A 112 -5.40 -1.21 -18.16
N LEU A 113 -5.51 -0.24 -19.07
CA LEU A 113 -4.40 0.66 -19.44
C LEU A 113 -3.94 1.59 -18.30
N HIS A 114 -4.74 1.75 -17.26
CA HIS A 114 -4.46 2.63 -16.11
C HIS A 114 -4.27 1.87 -14.80
N ILE A 115 -3.85 0.60 -14.87
CA ILE A 115 -3.68 -0.26 -13.67
C ILE A 115 -2.73 0.35 -12.63
N TYR A 116 -1.77 1.18 -13.05
CA TYR A 116 -0.87 1.93 -12.16
C TYR A 116 -1.58 2.90 -11.22
N ARG A 117 -2.86 3.20 -11.47
CA ARG A 117 -3.71 4.01 -10.57
C ARG A 117 -4.40 3.16 -9.50
N ILE A 118 -4.39 1.85 -9.68
CA ILE A 118 -5.10 0.87 -8.84
C ILE A 118 -4.13 0.10 -7.97
N LEU A 119 -3.04 -0.44 -8.56
CA LEU A 119 -2.02 -1.17 -7.83
C LEU A 119 -1.02 -0.22 -7.16
N GLY A 120 -0.35 -0.71 -6.12
CA GLY A 120 0.56 0.04 -5.29
C GLY A 120 -0.05 0.54 -3.99
N ALA A 121 0.68 1.42 -3.28
CA ALA A 121 0.21 2.12 -2.09
C ALA A 121 -0.39 3.48 -2.47
N ARG A 122 -1.57 3.79 -1.94
CA ARG A 122 -2.30 5.02 -2.26
C ARG A 122 -2.98 5.60 -1.04
N LEU A 123 -2.57 6.81 -0.63
CA LEU A 123 -3.27 7.58 0.39
C LEU A 123 -4.66 7.97 -0.11
N CYS A 124 -5.67 7.61 0.63
CA CYS A 124 -7.06 7.91 0.32
C CYS A 124 -7.90 8.05 1.60
N VAL A 125 -9.13 8.51 1.41
CA VAL A 125 -10.13 8.58 2.48
C VAL A 125 -11.23 7.58 2.13
N VAL A 126 -11.52 6.64 3.03
CA VAL A 126 -12.59 5.67 2.90
C VAL A 126 -13.58 5.90 4.03
N ASP A 127 -14.83 6.19 3.70
CA ASP A 127 -15.92 6.46 4.64
C ASP A 127 -15.53 7.52 5.71
N GLY A 128 -14.80 8.56 5.30
CA GLY A 128 -14.33 9.65 6.15
C GLY A 128 -13.05 9.35 6.96
N ILE A 129 -12.46 8.18 6.82
CA ILE A 129 -11.25 7.77 7.53
C ILE A 129 -10.04 7.82 6.59
N GLU A 130 -9.02 8.58 6.99
CA GLU A 130 -7.76 8.68 6.26
C GLU A 130 -6.89 7.43 6.47
N GLY A 131 -6.22 7.00 5.41
CA GLY A 131 -5.34 5.84 5.45
C GLY A 131 -4.70 5.56 4.11
N CYS A 132 -4.15 4.36 3.97
CA CYS A 132 -3.53 3.91 2.73
C CYS A 132 -4.18 2.61 2.24
N LEU A 133 -4.59 2.60 0.98
CA LEU A 133 -4.97 1.39 0.27
C LEU A 133 -3.73 0.79 -0.37
N PHE A 134 -3.43 -0.45 0.01
CA PHE A 134 -2.38 -1.29 -0.59
C PHE A 134 -3.02 -2.29 -1.52
N ALA A 135 -2.48 -2.42 -2.72
CA ALA A 135 -2.93 -3.38 -3.70
C ALA A 135 -1.76 -3.95 -4.49
N VAL A 136 -1.67 -5.27 -4.61
CA VAL A 136 -0.60 -5.95 -5.33
C VAL A 136 -1.10 -7.19 -6.05
N TRP A 137 -0.53 -7.45 -7.22
CA TRP A 137 -0.78 -8.69 -7.97
C TRP A 137 0.21 -9.77 -7.57
N ALA A 138 -0.29 -10.85 -7.01
CA ALA A 138 0.48 -12.02 -6.58
C ALA A 138 -0.39 -13.29 -6.71
N PRO A 139 -0.57 -13.86 -7.92
CA PRO A 139 -1.58 -14.90 -8.18
C PRO A 139 -1.21 -16.28 -7.61
N ASN A 140 0.08 -16.57 -7.42
CA ASN A 140 0.56 -17.91 -7.10
C ASN A 140 1.06 -18.05 -5.65
N VAL A 141 0.44 -17.31 -4.72
CA VAL A 141 0.87 -17.28 -3.32
C VAL A 141 -0.26 -17.66 -2.38
N LYS A 142 0.08 -18.10 -1.18
CA LYS A 142 -0.89 -18.48 -0.15
C LYS A 142 -1.37 -17.29 0.64
N ARG A 143 -0.51 -16.28 0.86
CA ARG A 143 -0.79 -15.08 1.63
C ARG A 143 0.09 -13.93 1.17
N VAL A 144 -0.47 -12.73 1.21
CA VAL A 144 0.26 -11.47 1.17
C VAL A 144 -0.09 -10.66 2.40
N SER A 145 0.89 -10.01 3.01
CA SER A 145 0.71 -9.09 4.13
C SER A 145 1.50 -7.82 3.90
N VAL A 146 1.00 -6.69 4.39
CA VAL A 146 1.76 -5.44 4.42
C VAL A 146 2.57 -5.40 5.70
N VAL A 147 3.88 -5.14 5.60
CA VAL A 147 4.80 -5.03 6.72
C VAL A 147 5.58 -3.72 6.67
N GLY A 148 5.86 -3.15 7.83
CA GLY A 148 6.59 -1.89 7.99
C GLY A 148 6.76 -1.56 9.47
N ASP A 149 7.33 -0.39 9.78
CA ASP A 149 7.55 0.03 11.17
C ASP A 149 6.24 0.12 11.96
N PHE A 150 5.13 0.49 11.29
CA PHE A 150 3.79 0.60 11.89
C PHE A 150 3.25 -0.71 12.48
N ASN A 151 3.83 -1.84 12.14
CA ASN A 151 3.45 -3.15 12.70
C ASN A 151 4.64 -4.01 13.15
N GLY A 152 5.82 -3.38 13.31
CA GLY A 152 7.05 -4.05 13.72
C GLY A 152 7.54 -5.09 12.71
N TRP A 153 7.25 -4.89 11.43
CA TRP A 153 7.61 -5.81 10.33
C TRP A 153 7.03 -7.23 10.50
N HIS A 154 5.91 -7.34 11.20
CA HIS A 154 5.31 -8.62 11.56
C HIS A 154 4.19 -9.01 10.57
N GLY A 155 4.45 -9.97 9.70
CA GLY A 155 3.55 -10.33 8.59
C GLY A 155 2.20 -10.93 8.98
N LEU A 156 1.98 -11.29 10.24
CA LEU A 156 0.67 -11.76 10.70
C LEU A 156 -0.25 -10.63 11.18
N ARG A 157 0.24 -9.38 11.30
CA ARG A 157 -0.57 -8.25 11.79
C ARG A 157 -1.49 -7.64 10.74
N HIS A 158 -1.07 -7.61 9.48
CA HIS A 158 -1.83 -6.99 8.38
C HIS A 158 -1.91 -7.89 7.15
N PRO A 159 -2.44 -9.12 7.27
CA PRO A 159 -2.73 -9.94 6.10
C PRO A 159 -3.81 -9.31 5.23
N MET A 160 -3.58 -9.34 3.91
CA MET A 160 -4.46 -8.77 2.89
C MET A 160 -5.54 -9.77 2.48
N ARG A 161 -6.65 -9.28 1.92
CA ARG A 161 -7.66 -10.14 1.29
C ARG A 161 -7.28 -10.44 -0.16
N SER A 162 -7.50 -11.69 -0.57
CA SER A 162 -7.44 -12.07 -1.97
C SER A 162 -8.70 -11.60 -2.70
N ARG A 163 -8.53 -11.06 -3.91
CA ARG A 163 -9.64 -10.71 -4.80
C ARG A 163 -9.92 -11.84 -5.82
N GLY A 164 -9.85 -13.07 -5.33
CA GLY A 164 -10.23 -14.27 -6.08
C GLY A 164 -9.36 -14.51 -7.31
N ALA A 165 -10.00 -14.85 -8.42
CA ALA A 165 -9.32 -15.25 -9.66
C ALA A 165 -8.46 -14.16 -10.32
N SER A 166 -8.60 -12.89 -9.91
CA SER A 166 -7.76 -11.80 -10.41
C SER A 166 -6.29 -11.94 -10.00
N GLY A 167 -6.02 -12.67 -8.91
CA GLY A 167 -4.69 -12.76 -8.29
C GLY A 167 -4.24 -11.46 -7.60
N VAL A 168 -5.12 -10.48 -7.47
CA VAL A 168 -4.86 -9.23 -6.76
C VAL A 168 -5.18 -9.40 -5.28
N TRP A 169 -4.38 -8.76 -4.44
CA TRP A 169 -4.56 -8.68 -3.00
C TRP A 169 -4.72 -7.21 -2.61
N GLU A 170 -5.61 -6.92 -1.66
CA GLU A 170 -5.83 -5.56 -1.18
C GLU A 170 -6.01 -5.48 0.33
N LEU A 171 -5.63 -4.34 0.91
CA LEU A 171 -5.93 -3.99 2.29
C LEU A 171 -5.91 -2.46 2.44
N PHE A 172 -6.95 -1.89 3.04
CA PHE A 172 -6.92 -0.52 3.52
C PHE A 172 -6.45 -0.49 4.97
N ILE A 173 -5.40 0.28 5.25
CA ILE A 173 -4.86 0.46 6.60
C ILE A 173 -5.07 1.90 7.02
N PRO A 174 -5.94 2.16 8.03
CA PRO A 174 -6.15 3.49 8.59
C PRO A 174 -4.91 4.09 9.24
N GLY A 175 -4.81 5.42 9.27
CA GLY A 175 -3.76 6.13 10.00
C GLY A 175 -2.36 6.05 9.39
N MET A 176 -2.25 5.59 8.15
CA MET A 176 -0.98 5.58 7.41
C MET A 176 -0.69 6.95 6.79
N HIS A 177 0.58 7.31 6.71
CA HIS A 177 1.04 8.62 6.24
C HIS A 177 2.00 8.51 5.06
N ALA A 178 2.22 9.64 4.39
CA ALA A 178 3.25 9.74 3.37
C ALA A 178 4.63 9.43 3.97
N HIS A 179 5.44 8.73 3.19
CA HIS A 179 6.80 8.30 3.52
C HIS A 179 6.89 7.16 4.56
N ASP A 180 5.78 6.62 5.07
CA ASP A 180 5.83 5.38 5.83
C ASP A 180 6.43 4.28 4.97
N ALA A 181 7.44 3.59 5.53
CA ALA A 181 8.13 2.51 4.84
C ALA A 181 7.37 1.19 4.93
N TYR A 182 7.28 0.47 3.81
CA TYR A 182 6.62 -0.82 3.76
C TYR A 182 7.27 -1.80 2.78
N LYS A 183 6.92 -3.07 2.94
CA LYS A 183 7.12 -4.17 1.98
C LYS A 183 5.90 -5.07 1.97
N TYR A 184 5.85 -5.97 1.01
CA TYR A 184 4.95 -7.11 1.06
C TYR A 184 5.70 -8.33 1.59
N GLU A 185 5.18 -8.91 2.68
CA GLU A 185 5.56 -10.25 3.10
C GLU A 185 4.68 -11.25 2.37
N ILE A 186 5.30 -12.10 1.59
CA ILE A 186 4.64 -13.08 0.73
C ILE A 186 4.93 -14.47 1.25
N ARG A 187 3.87 -15.27 1.47
CA ARG A 187 4.00 -16.69 1.70
C ARG A 187 3.75 -17.44 0.39
N THR A 188 4.78 -18.08 -0.13
CA THR A 188 4.72 -18.79 -1.39
C THR A 188 3.87 -20.07 -1.30
N SER A 189 3.57 -20.68 -2.45
CA SER A 189 2.91 -22.00 -2.52
C SER A 189 3.73 -23.12 -1.84
N THR A 190 5.06 -22.93 -1.74
CA THR A 190 6.00 -23.85 -1.07
C THR A 190 6.29 -23.51 0.38
N ASP A 191 5.52 -22.57 0.98
CA ASP A 191 5.62 -22.13 2.37
C ASP A 191 6.86 -21.27 2.71
N GLU A 192 7.61 -20.83 1.72
CA GLU A 192 8.68 -19.87 1.91
C GLU A 192 8.14 -18.48 2.21
N ILE A 193 8.77 -17.74 3.13
CA ILE A 193 8.45 -16.35 3.44
C ILE A 193 9.44 -15.43 2.72
N LEU A 194 8.91 -14.55 1.88
CA LEU A 194 9.68 -13.58 1.10
C LEU A 194 9.24 -12.15 1.43
N HIS A 195 10.19 -11.25 1.60
CA HIS A 195 9.93 -9.82 1.67
C HIS A 195 10.24 -9.16 0.31
N LYS A 196 9.23 -8.58 -0.31
CA LYS A 196 9.35 -7.94 -1.64
C LYS A 196 8.97 -6.47 -1.57
N SER A 197 9.72 -5.66 -2.31
CA SER A 197 9.31 -4.29 -2.60
C SER A 197 8.05 -4.30 -3.46
N ASP A 198 7.28 -3.23 -3.40
CA ASP A 198 6.10 -3.07 -4.23
C ASP A 198 6.52 -2.82 -5.70
N PRO A 199 6.07 -3.65 -6.66
CA PRO A 199 6.39 -3.43 -8.07
C PRO A 199 5.77 -2.16 -8.65
N TYR A 200 4.76 -1.58 -7.97
CA TYR A 200 4.11 -0.32 -8.33
C TYR A 200 4.50 0.84 -7.39
N ALA A 201 5.57 0.68 -6.61
CA ALA A 201 6.06 1.76 -5.75
C ALA A 201 6.43 3.00 -6.58
N ARG A 202 5.88 4.15 -6.21
CA ARG A 202 6.22 5.45 -6.81
C ARG A 202 7.43 6.09 -6.13
N VAL A 203 7.70 5.70 -4.89
CA VAL A 203 8.81 6.20 -4.08
C VAL A 203 9.48 5.02 -3.40
N MET A 204 10.80 5.01 -3.40
CA MET A 204 11.63 3.97 -2.79
C MET A 204 12.53 4.58 -1.73
N GLY A 205 12.90 3.77 -0.75
CA GLY A 205 13.94 4.12 0.21
C GLY A 205 15.28 4.36 -0.46
N MET A 206 16.10 5.22 0.15
CA MET A 206 17.45 5.52 -0.34
C MET A 206 18.34 4.28 -0.21
N ARG A 207 19.13 3.98 -1.23
CA ARG A 207 20.10 2.87 -1.18
C ARG A 207 21.01 3.00 0.05
N PRO A 208 21.32 1.91 0.74
CA PRO A 208 21.14 0.48 0.38
C PRO A 208 19.75 -0.10 0.69
N GLU A 209 18.81 0.68 1.17
CA GLU A 209 17.47 0.18 1.49
C GLU A 209 16.71 -0.25 0.24
N THR A 210 15.80 -1.22 0.45
CA THR A 210 14.94 -1.76 -0.59
C THR A 210 13.46 -1.67 -0.22
N THR A 211 13.13 -0.77 0.72
CA THR A 211 11.76 -0.51 1.14
C THR A 211 11.03 0.34 0.10
N SER A 212 9.74 0.10 -0.06
CA SER A 212 8.84 1.02 -0.74
C SER A 212 8.36 2.05 0.27
N LEU A 213 8.11 3.28 -0.18
CA LEU A 213 7.56 4.35 0.65
C LEU A 213 6.17 4.73 0.14
N ILE A 214 5.25 5.03 1.05
CA ILE A 214 3.94 5.55 0.68
C ILE A 214 4.12 6.92 0.02
N PRO A 215 3.68 7.13 -1.22
CA PRO A 215 3.84 8.41 -1.89
C PRO A 215 2.98 9.49 -1.25
N ALA A 216 3.51 10.70 -1.13
CA ALA A 216 2.70 11.87 -0.83
C ALA A 216 1.68 12.10 -1.95
N LYS A 217 0.58 12.80 -1.65
CA LYS A 217 -0.33 13.27 -2.70
C LYS A 217 0.47 14.17 -3.64
N ASP A 218 0.40 13.87 -4.93
CA ASP A 218 1.07 14.70 -5.94
C ASP A 218 0.42 16.09 -5.95
N ALA A 219 1.21 17.09 -5.58
CA ALA A 219 0.80 18.48 -5.56
C ALA A 219 1.41 19.29 -6.73
N TYR A 220 2.15 18.61 -7.63
CA TYR A 220 2.78 19.29 -8.76
C TYR A 220 1.72 19.64 -9.82
N HIS A 221 1.67 20.94 -10.16
CA HIS A 221 0.82 21.46 -11.24
C HIS A 221 1.68 21.65 -12.48
N TRP A 222 1.44 20.83 -13.49
CA TRP A 222 2.07 20.96 -14.78
C TRP A 222 1.71 22.28 -15.44
N LYS A 223 2.67 22.91 -16.11
CA LYS A 223 2.49 24.17 -16.86
C LYS A 223 2.93 23.95 -18.30
N ASP A 224 2.49 22.87 -18.90
CA ASP A 224 2.94 22.36 -20.18
C ASP A 224 1.85 22.35 -21.27
N GLU A 225 0.75 23.11 -21.07
CA GLU A 225 -0.37 23.15 -22.02
C GLU A 225 0.09 23.58 -23.43
N GLN A 226 0.99 24.56 -23.51
CA GLN A 226 1.54 25.02 -24.79
C GLN A 226 2.37 23.92 -25.48
N TRP A 227 3.13 23.18 -24.70
CA TRP A 227 3.88 22.03 -25.21
C TRP A 227 2.96 20.93 -25.71
N ILE A 228 1.92 20.59 -24.99
CA ILE A 228 0.93 19.59 -25.38
C ILE A 228 0.23 19.98 -26.69
N GLN A 229 -0.16 21.26 -26.83
CA GLN A 229 -0.74 21.76 -28.09
C GLN A 229 0.23 21.72 -29.24
N HIS A 230 1.49 22.17 -29.04
CA HIS A 230 2.55 22.10 -30.01
C HIS A 230 2.79 20.66 -30.47
N ARG A 231 2.95 19.73 -29.54
CA ARG A 231 3.16 18.31 -29.81
C ARG A 231 2.03 17.68 -30.62
N THR A 232 0.78 18.06 -30.37
CA THR A 232 -0.38 17.54 -31.10
C THR A 232 -0.34 17.93 -32.59
N ASN A 233 0.18 19.11 -32.90
CA ASN A 233 0.23 19.66 -34.26
C ASN A 233 1.60 19.41 -34.95
N TRP A 234 2.56 18.89 -34.23
CA TRP A 234 3.93 18.70 -34.72
C TRP A 234 4.04 17.52 -35.70
N GLN A 235 4.55 17.80 -36.89
CA GLN A 235 4.74 16.82 -37.95
C GLN A 235 6.12 16.14 -37.78
N TRP A 236 6.36 15.47 -36.70
CA TRP A 236 7.65 14.93 -36.27
C TRP A 236 8.39 14.09 -37.33
N LEU A 237 7.66 13.47 -38.28
CA LEU A 237 8.27 12.74 -39.42
C LEU A 237 8.88 13.65 -40.47
N HIS A 238 8.53 14.93 -40.50
CA HIS A 238 8.94 15.89 -41.52
C HIS A 238 9.76 17.06 -40.97
N GLU A 239 9.97 17.12 -39.67
CA GLU A 239 10.76 18.15 -39.02
C GLU A 239 12.20 17.70 -38.80
N PRO A 240 13.18 18.61 -38.88
CA PRO A 240 14.58 18.28 -38.60
C PRO A 240 14.74 17.85 -37.13
N MET A 241 15.56 16.84 -36.91
CA MET A 241 15.85 16.32 -35.57
C MET A 241 17.37 16.37 -35.33
N SER A 242 17.74 16.96 -34.19
CA SER A 242 19.11 16.87 -33.65
C SER A 242 19.04 16.51 -32.18
N ILE A 243 19.80 15.53 -31.74
CA ILE A 243 19.76 14.95 -30.42
C ILE A 243 21.05 15.30 -29.68
N TYR A 244 20.92 15.85 -28.48
CA TYR A 244 22.01 16.04 -27.53
C TYR A 244 22.01 14.89 -26.53
N GLU A 245 22.92 13.94 -26.70
CA GLU A 245 23.10 12.82 -25.78
C GLU A 245 23.92 13.24 -24.57
N VAL A 246 23.49 12.95 -23.37
CA VAL A 246 24.16 13.40 -22.14
C VAL A 246 24.00 12.41 -21.00
N HIS A 247 25.11 12.11 -20.33
CA HIS A 247 25.08 11.38 -19.05
C HIS A 247 24.89 12.36 -17.91
N ALA A 248 23.72 12.28 -17.25
CA ALA A 248 23.26 13.24 -16.26
C ALA A 248 24.25 13.46 -15.10
N GLY A 249 24.87 12.39 -14.61
CA GLY A 249 25.78 12.45 -13.46
C GLY A 249 27.20 12.99 -13.78
N SER A 250 27.58 13.15 -15.05
CA SER A 250 28.93 13.58 -15.43
C SER A 250 28.97 14.86 -16.25
N TRP A 251 27.83 15.37 -16.71
CA TRP A 251 27.77 16.56 -17.58
C TRP A 251 28.33 17.82 -16.90
N ARG A 252 27.85 18.11 -15.70
CA ARG A 252 28.35 19.15 -14.79
C ARG A 252 28.26 18.71 -13.36
N ARG A 253 29.09 19.30 -12.52
CA ARG A 253 29.08 19.09 -11.07
C ARG A 253 29.18 20.43 -10.34
N HIS A 254 28.87 20.42 -9.06
CA HIS A 254 29.18 21.53 -8.15
C HIS A 254 30.70 21.68 -7.97
N ASP A 255 31.14 22.84 -7.52
CA ASP A 255 32.57 23.15 -7.27
C ASP A 255 33.20 22.21 -6.23
N ASP A 256 32.39 21.66 -5.31
CA ASP A 256 32.81 20.67 -4.33
C ASP A 256 32.87 19.23 -4.89
N GLY A 257 32.55 19.05 -6.17
CA GLY A 257 32.50 17.76 -6.86
C GLY A 257 31.19 17.00 -6.70
N GLY A 258 30.20 17.55 -5.98
CA GLY A 258 28.86 16.99 -5.81
C GLY A 258 28.07 16.92 -7.13
N PHE A 259 27.07 16.04 -7.20
CA PHE A 259 26.16 15.94 -8.33
C PHE A 259 25.12 17.06 -8.30
N LEU A 260 24.75 17.56 -9.49
CA LEU A 260 23.57 18.41 -9.63
C LEU A 260 22.31 17.61 -9.32
N SER A 261 21.35 18.23 -8.62
CA SER A 261 19.99 17.70 -8.55
C SER A 261 19.33 17.75 -9.93
N TYR A 262 18.26 16.99 -10.13
CA TYR A 262 17.53 17.04 -11.41
C TYR A 262 16.94 18.41 -11.71
N SER A 263 16.55 19.19 -10.69
CA SER A 263 16.09 20.59 -10.88
C SER A 263 17.21 21.49 -11.37
N GLU A 264 18.37 21.46 -10.73
CA GLU A 264 19.56 22.22 -11.14
C GLU A 264 20.06 21.81 -12.53
N LEU A 265 20.00 20.49 -12.81
CA LEU A 265 20.33 19.99 -14.15
C LEU A 265 19.38 20.56 -15.20
N ALA A 266 18.07 20.56 -14.94
CA ALA A 266 17.09 21.11 -15.87
C ALA A 266 17.29 22.61 -16.10
N GLU A 267 17.59 23.38 -15.04
CA GLU A 267 17.86 24.82 -15.13
C GLU A 267 19.11 25.16 -15.98
N GLN A 268 20.11 24.30 -15.98
CA GLN A 268 21.36 24.51 -16.71
C GLN A 268 21.38 23.85 -18.09
N LEU A 269 20.93 22.59 -18.17
CA LEU A 269 21.01 21.78 -19.39
C LEU A 269 20.03 22.25 -20.48
N VAL A 270 18.78 22.52 -20.08
CA VAL A 270 17.76 22.90 -21.08
C VAL A 270 18.07 24.18 -21.82
N PRO A 271 18.45 25.30 -21.16
CA PRO A 271 18.90 26.50 -21.90
C PRO A 271 20.15 26.24 -22.76
N TYR A 272 21.14 25.54 -22.24
CA TYR A 272 22.38 25.24 -22.94
C TYR A 272 22.13 24.48 -24.26
N VAL A 273 21.33 23.43 -24.20
CA VAL A 273 21.03 22.60 -25.39
C VAL A 273 20.18 23.36 -26.40
N ARG A 274 19.21 24.14 -25.92
CA ARG A 274 18.39 25.01 -26.77
C ARG A 274 19.21 26.07 -27.47
N ASP A 275 20.14 26.73 -26.78
CA ASP A 275 20.97 27.80 -27.33
C ASP A 275 21.98 27.25 -28.39
N LEU A 276 22.33 25.95 -28.27
CA LEU A 276 23.09 25.23 -29.28
C LEU A 276 22.26 24.78 -30.51
N GLY A 277 20.93 24.93 -30.46
CA GLY A 277 20.01 24.58 -31.55
C GLY A 277 19.61 23.11 -31.62
N TYR A 278 19.84 22.33 -30.56
CA TYR A 278 19.35 20.95 -30.51
C TYR A 278 17.84 20.91 -30.25
N THR A 279 17.18 19.92 -30.81
CA THR A 279 15.73 19.73 -30.71
C THR A 279 15.32 18.72 -29.60
N HIS A 280 16.23 17.80 -29.28
CA HIS A 280 15.99 16.71 -28.33
C HIS A 280 17.17 16.54 -27.37
N ILE A 281 16.87 16.02 -26.18
CA ILE A 281 17.86 15.59 -25.21
C ILE A 281 17.66 14.09 -24.97
N GLU A 282 18.71 13.31 -25.07
CA GLU A 282 18.77 11.90 -24.67
C GLU A 282 19.56 11.79 -23.37
N LEU A 283 18.88 11.39 -22.30
CA LEU A 283 19.49 11.25 -20.98
C LEU A 283 19.95 9.82 -20.76
N LEU A 284 21.24 9.65 -20.53
CA LEU A 284 21.82 8.43 -19.98
C LEU A 284 21.76 8.52 -18.45
N PRO A 285 21.11 7.55 -17.75
CA PRO A 285 20.90 7.59 -16.31
C PRO A 285 22.18 7.31 -15.50
#